data_964bfa8751d4652ed1692bdb49813ea9
#
_entry.id   964bfa8751d4652ed1692bdb49813ea9
#
_cell.length_a   1.000
_cell.length_b   1.000
_cell.length_c   1.000
_cell.angle_alpha   90.00
_cell.angle_beta   90.00
_cell.angle_gamma   90.00
#
_symmetry.space_group_name_H-M   'P 1'
#
loop_
_entity.id
_entity.type
_entity.pdbx_description
1 polymer ?
#
loop_
_entity_poly.entity_id
_entity_poly.type
_entity_poly.pdbx_seq_one_letter_code
_entity_poly.pdbx_strand_id
1 'polypeptide(L)'
;AEVEDREKGGAYHDIEFGVFEEDAQVKSFVISTTRPELLAACVGITAHPDDERFKGLFGKHAITPGFFAKVPIFPSTEADPEKGTGILMVCTFGDQTDVAWWREEGLELRQILGRNGRILDHKFGGDDGWASTNPDKANENYQTIVGKRSPSAKSVVVDLMRDPANSAIGNGAPLQNEPKQIQQPVRYYEKGDSPLEYLTTRQWFVRLLDKTDQMIEMGRKITW
;
A
#
# COMPACT_ATOMS: atom_id res chain seq x y z
N ALA A 1 -23.95 9.66 -4.40
CA ALA A 1 -22.89 9.85 -5.38
C ALA A 1 -22.69 8.52 -6.09
N GLU A 2 -22.77 8.51 -7.39
CA GLU A 2 -22.55 7.31 -8.18
C GLU A 2 -21.07 7.20 -8.53
N VAL A 3 -20.56 5.99 -8.42
CA VAL A 3 -19.18 5.63 -8.77
C VAL A 3 -19.28 4.77 -10.02
N GLU A 4 -18.44 5.07 -10.99
CA GLU A 4 -18.34 4.28 -12.22
C GLU A 4 -16.91 3.82 -12.48
N ASP A 5 -16.77 2.67 -13.12
CA ASP A 5 -15.50 2.17 -13.60
C ASP A 5 -15.28 2.63 -15.04
N ARG A 6 -14.12 3.25 -15.31
CA ARG A 6 -13.68 3.64 -16.65
C ARG A 6 -12.43 2.87 -17.03
N GLU A 7 -12.42 2.27 -18.22
CA GLU A 7 -11.22 1.64 -18.76
C GLU A 7 -10.12 2.69 -19.01
N LYS A 8 -8.96 2.47 -18.41
CA LYS A 8 -7.80 3.34 -18.56
C LYS A 8 -6.54 2.55 -18.88
N GLY A 9 -5.71 3.12 -19.73
CA GLY A 9 -4.36 2.64 -19.92
C GLY A 9 -3.54 2.78 -18.65
N GLY A 10 -2.84 1.73 -18.29
CA GLY A 10 -1.91 1.66 -17.17
C GLY A 10 -0.69 0.83 -17.54
N ALA A 11 0.19 0.62 -16.59
CA ALA A 11 1.30 -0.30 -16.79
C ALA A 11 1.63 -1.03 -15.49
N TYR A 12 1.97 -2.32 -15.60
CA TYR A 12 2.64 -3.05 -14.53
C TYR A 12 4.12 -2.70 -14.49
N HIS A 13 4.60 -2.49 -13.28
CA HIS A 13 5.99 -2.26 -12.96
C HIS A 13 6.46 -3.41 -12.06
N ASP A 14 7.39 -4.20 -12.56
CA ASP A 14 7.96 -5.33 -11.83
C ASP A 14 9.10 -4.81 -10.95
N ILE A 15 8.88 -4.77 -9.64
CA ILE A 15 9.77 -4.13 -8.66
C ILE A 15 10.25 -5.17 -7.65
N GLU A 16 11.56 -5.23 -7.43
CA GLU A 16 12.20 -6.15 -6.50
C GLU A 16 12.22 -5.61 -5.08
N PHE A 17 11.75 -6.43 -4.15
CA PHE A 17 11.75 -6.22 -2.71
C PHE A 17 12.77 -7.15 -2.04
N GLY A 18 13.41 -6.68 -0.98
CA GLY A 18 14.26 -7.52 -0.14
C GLY A 18 13.48 -8.26 0.93
N VAL A 19 13.99 -9.42 1.37
CA VAL A 19 13.52 -10.12 2.57
C VAL A 19 14.49 -9.82 3.70
N PHE A 20 13.97 -9.36 4.84
CA PHE A 20 14.78 -9.14 6.02
C PHE A 20 15.00 -10.48 6.74
N GLU A 21 16.24 -10.94 6.75
CA GLU A 21 16.71 -12.12 7.49
C GLU A 21 17.93 -11.73 8.35
N GLU A 22 18.03 -12.29 9.56
CA GLU A 22 19.18 -12.04 10.44
C GLU A 22 20.44 -12.74 9.94
N ASP A 23 20.27 -13.85 9.18
CA ASP A 23 21.35 -14.61 8.56
C ASP A 23 21.53 -14.16 7.08
N ALA A 24 22.71 -13.74 6.74
CA ALA A 24 23.21 -13.06 5.56
C ALA A 24 22.87 -13.63 4.15
N GLN A 25 21.87 -14.48 3.97
CA GLN A 25 21.35 -14.85 2.66
C GLN A 25 20.28 -13.82 2.24
N VAL A 26 20.68 -12.92 1.37
CA VAL A 26 19.79 -11.94 0.75
C VAL A 26 18.80 -12.69 -0.14
N LYS A 27 17.56 -12.79 0.31
CA LYS A 27 16.43 -13.26 -0.51
C LYS A 27 15.67 -12.05 -1.01
N SER A 28 15.08 -12.21 -2.19
CA SER A 28 14.23 -11.19 -2.80
C SER A 28 13.03 -11.83 -3.47
N PHE A 29 12.05 -11.00 -3.80
CA PHE A 29 10.91 -11.35 -4.63
C PHE A 29 10.47 -10.11 -5.42
N VAL A 30 9.73 -10.34 -6.49
CA VAL A 30 9.27 -9.27 -7.39
C VAL A 30 7.77 -9.09 -7.24
N ILE A 31 7.34 -7.84 -7.09
CA ILE A 31 5.93 -7.44 -7.12
C ILE A 31 5.65 -6.68 -8.42
N SER A 32 4.60 -7.09 -9.14
CA SER A 32 4.04 -6.33 -10.25
C SER A 32 2.97 -5.36 -9.74
N THR A 33 3.23 -4.06 -9.81
CA THR A 33 2.27 -3.04 -9.36
C THR A 33 1.91 -2.05 -10.47
N THR A 34 0.67 -1.61 -10.48
CA THR A 34 0.20 -0.50 -11.34
C THR A 34 0.35 0.86 -10.67
N ARG A 35 0.67 0.86 -9.35
CA ARG A 35 0.75 2.08 -8.52
C ARG A 35 2.09 2.17 -7.78
N PRO A 36 3.22 2.29 -8.48
CA PRO A 36 4.53 2.40 -7.84
C PRO A 36 4.67 3.64 -6.94
N GLU A 37 3.86 4.69 -7.16
CA GLU A 37 3.82 5.86 -6.27
C GLU A 37 3.40 5.52 -4.83
N LEU A 38 2.71 4.38 -4.62
CA LEU A 38 2.31 3.92 -3.29
C LEU A 38 3.38 3.10 -2.56
N LEU A 39 4.56 2.85 -3.14
CA LEU A 39 5.66 2.17 -2.44
C LEU A 39 5.99 2.82 -1.08
N ALA A 40 5.92 4.15 -0.99
CA ALA A 40 6.12 4.87 0.26
C ALA A 40 5.02 4.61 1.31
N ALA A 41 3.83 4.20 0.86
CA ALA A 41 2.67 3.86 1.70
C ALA A 41 2.56 2.36 1.98
N CYS A 42 3.52 1.54 1.53
CA CYS A 42 3.52 0.11 1.73
C CYS A 42 3.69 -0.24 3.22
N VAL A 43 2.75 -0.96 3.79
CA VAL A 43 2.71 -1.35 5.21
C VAL A 43 2.67 -2.85 5.43
N GLY A 44 2.54 -3.64 4.36
CA GLY A 44 2.55 -5.09 4.41
C GLY A 44 2.74 -5.70 3.03
N ILE A 45 3.02 -6.99 3.02
CA ILE A 45 3.12 -7.82 1.82
C ILE A 45 2.24 -9.03 2.05
N THR A 46 1.49 -9.44 1.03
CA THR A 46 0.60 -10.60 1.13
C THR A 46 0.67 -11.48 -0.11
N ALA A 47 0.42 -12.77 0.08
CA ALA A 47 0.25 -13.76 -0.98
C ALA A 47 -0.75 -14.83 -0.51
N HIS A 48 -1.26 -15.62 -1.47
CA HIS A 48 -2.19 -16.69 -1.13
C HIS A 48 -1.49 -17.80 -0.30
N PRO A 49 -2.12 -18.32 0.78
CA PRO A 49 -1.52 -19.33 1.65
C PRO A 49 -1.15 -20.64 0.93
N ASP A 50 -1.85 -20.97 -0.16
CA ASP A 50 -1.58 -22.16 -0.96
C ASP A 50 -0.55 -21.95 -2.07
N ASP A 51 -0.03 -20.73 -2.24
CA ASP A 51 1.02 -20.46 -3.20
C ASP A 51 2.39 -20.90 -2.67
N GLU A 52 2.84 -22.06 -3.14
CA GLU A 52 4.11 -22.69 -2.73
C GLU A 52 5.33 -21.78 -2.94
N ARG A 53 5.26 -20.83 -3.89
CA ARG A 53 6.35 -19.90 -4.19
C ARG A 53 6.69 -19.01 -3.01
N PHE A 54 5.70 -18.68 -2.18
CA PHE A 54 5.80 -17.66 -1.12
C PHE A 54 5.60 -18.18 0.29
N LYS A 55 5.23 -19.46 0.47
CA LYS A 55 5.02 -20.07 1.81
C LYS A 55 6.19 -19.85 2.77
N GLY A 56 7.42 -19.94 2.26
CA GLY A 56 8.63 -19.75 3.06
C GLY A 56 8.90 -18.30 3.50
N LEU A 57 8.06 -17.35 3.05
CA LEU A 57 8.17 -15.91 3.39
C LEU A 57 7.22 -15.49 4.51
N PHE A 58 6.14 -16.22 4.75
CA PHE A 58 5.15 -15.85 5.76
C PHE A 58 5.76 -15.79 7.16
N GLY A 59 5.40 -14.76 7.91
CA GLY A 59 5.95 -14.46 9.22
C GLY A 59 7.31 -13.73 9.20
N LYS A 60 7.91 -13.55 8.03
CA LYS A 60 9.11 -12.72 7.85
C LYS A 60 8.72 -11.25 7.57
N HIS A 61 9.74 -10.44 7.33
CA HIS A 61 9.56 -9.05 6.94
C HIS A 61 10.20 -8.80 5.56
N ALA A 62 9.58 -7.93 4.81
CA ALA A 62 10.16 -7.37 3.58
C ALA A 62 10.77 -5.99 3.85
N ILE A 63 11.73 -5.62 3.00
CA ILE A 63 12.25 -4.26 2.90
C ILE A 63 11.79 -3.68 1.55
N THR A 64 11.10 -2.55 1.61
CA THR A 64 10.64 -1.86 0.40
C THR A 64 11.81 -1.17 -0.28
N PRO A 65 11.94 -1.22 -1.62
CA PRO A 65 12.96 -0.49 -2.33
C PRO A 65 12.71 1.03 -2.28
N GLY A 66 13.77 1.81 -2.28
CA GLY A 66 13.75 3.27 -2.31
C GLY A 66 13.33 3.95 -1.00
N PHE A 67 12.42 3.35 -0.22
CA PHE A 67 11.96 3.87 1.08
C PHE A 67 12.44 3.04 2.27
N PHE A 68 12.97 1.84 2.02
CA PHE A 68 13.62 0.97 3.01
C PHE A 68 12.75 0.69 4.26
N ALA A 69 11.44 0.71 4.08
CA ALA A 69 10.51 0.40 5.14
C ALA A 69 10.47 -1.12 5.39
N LYS A 70 10.56 -1.51 6.66
CA LYS A 70 10.42 -2.90 7.09
C LYS A 70 8.95 -3.19 7.32
N VAL A 71 8.38 -4.15 6.57
CA VAL A 71 6.96 -4.48 6.59
C VAL A 71 6.73 -5.98 6.74
N PRO A 72 5.67 -6.45 7.44
CA PRO A 72 5.39 -7.88 7.61
C PRO A 72 4.96 -8.53 6.30
N ILE A 73 5.24 -9.85 6.18
CA ILE A 73 4.74 -10.71 5.09
C ILE A 73 3.77 -11.71 5.72
N PHE A 74 2.50 -11.69 5.27
CA PHE A 74 1.43 -12.51 5.82
C PHE A 74 0.61 -13.20 4.71
N PRO A 75 -0.03 -14.35 5.03
CA PRO A 75 -0.91 -15.02 4.07
C PRO A 75 -2.30 -14.38 4.03
N SER A 76 -2.92 -14.36 2.85
CA SER A 76 -4.36 -14.03 2.71
C SER A 76 -5.00 -14.82 1.59
N THR A 77 -6.16 -15.41 1.86
CA THR A 77 -6.97 -16.11 0.85
C THR A 77 -7.60 -15.18 -0.18
N GLU A 78 -7.62 -13.87 0.09
CA GLU A 78 -8.07 -12.83 -0.86
C GLU A 78 -6.99 -12.43 -1.87
N ALA A 79 -5.74 -12.85 -1.65
CA ALA A 79 -4.67 -12.62 -2.61
C ALA A 79 -4.80 -13.58 -3.79
N ASP A 80 -4.93 -13.04 -5.00
CA ASP A 80 -5.06 -13.82 -6.22
C ASP A 80 -3.66 -14.25 -6.73
N PRO A 81 -3.33 -15.56 -6.74
CA PRO A 81 -2.02 -16.05 -7.19
C PRO A 81 -1.72 -15.79 -8.67
N GLU A 82 -2.76 -15.54 -9.48
CA GLU A 82 -2.62 -15.30 -10.92
C GLU A 82 -2.52 -13.82 -11.27
N LYS A 83 -2.78 -12.93 -10.31
CA LYS A 83 -2.72 -11.48 -10.52
C LYS A 83 -1.28 -10.98 -10.35
N GLY A 84 -0.72 -10.41 -11.41
CA GLY A 84 0.66 -9.91 -11.41
C GLY A 84 1.67 -11.02 -11.17
N THR A 85 2.42 -10.93 -10.07
CA THR A 85 3.37 -11.97 -9.62
C THR A 85 2.77 -12.94 -8.60
N GLY A 86 1.52 -12.73 -8.16
CA GLY A 86 0.88 -13.52 -7.11
C GLY A 86 1.23 -13.08 -5.68
N ILE A 87 2.21 -12.22 -5.51
CA ILE A 87 2.56 -11.54 -4.26
C ILE A 87 2.32 -10.04 -4.42
N LEU A 88 1.71 -9.43 -3.41
CA LEU A 88 1.15 -8.08 -3.50
C LEU A 88 1.67 -7.21 -2.37
N MET A 89 1.87 -5.92 -2.63
CA MET A 89 2.07 -4.93 -1.58
C MET A 89 0.72 -4.42 -1.07
N VAL A 90 0.60 -4.29 0.24
CA VAL A 90 -0.53 -3.67 0.94
C VAL A 90 -0.17 -2.24 1.28
N CYS A 91 -0.96 -1.29 0.78
CA CYS A 91 -0.70 0.15 0.94
C CYS A 91 -1.83 0.82 1.71
N THR A 92 -1.60 1.94 2.33
CA THR A 92 -2.62 2.73 3.03
C THR A 92 -2.96 4.02 2.29
N PHE A 93 -3.93 4.01 1.32
CA PHE A 93 -4.66 2.85 0.82
C PHE A 93 -4.67 2.89 -0.71
N GLY A 94 -4.46 1.74 -1.34
CA GLY A 94 -4.53 1.63 -2.79
C GLY A 94 -5.95 1.34 -3.27
N ASP A 95 -6.64 0.42 -2.57
CA ASP A 95 -8.01 0.02 -2.86
C ASP A 95 -8.77 -0.43 -1.60
N GLN A 96 -9.96 -1.03 -1.79
CA GLN A 96 -10.79 -1.48 -0.69
C GLN A 96 -10.23 -2.73 0.01
N THR A 97 -9.53 -3.60 -0.70
CA THR A 97 -8.93 -4.81 -0.14
C THR A 97 -7.79 -4.46 0.80
N ASP A 98 -6.99 -3.42 0.47
CA ASP A 98 -5.97 -2.87 1.36
C ASP A 98 -6.55 -2.44 2.72
N VAL A 99 -7.77 -1.89 2.74
CA VAL A 99 -8.44 -1.48 3.98
C VAL A 99 -8.84 -2.69 4.83
N ALA A 100 -9.29 -3.80 4.20
CA ALA A 100 -9.60 -5.04 4.90
C ALA A 100 -8.33 -5.62 5.54
N TRP A 101 -7.28 -5.84 4.78
CA TRP A 101 -5.98 -6.34 5.28
C TRP A 101 -5.39 -5.45 6.38
N TRP A 102 -5.45 -4.13 6.20
CA TRP A 102 -4.98 -3.21 7.23
C TRP A 102 -5.66 -3.41 8.60
N ARG A 103 -6.99 -3.65 8.59
CA ARG A 103 -7.77 -3.88 9.82
C ARG A 103 -7.52 -5.25 10.43
N GLU A 104 -7.47 -6.28 9.61
CA GLU A 104 -7.34 -7.68 10.04
C GLU A 104 -5.97 -7.94 10.64
N GLU A 105 -4.93 -7.42 10.01
CA GLU A 105 -3.53 -7.62 10.41
C GLU A 105 -3.01 -6.54 11.38
N GLY A 106 -3.81 -5.52 11.67
CA GLY A 106 -3.39 -4.43 12.57
C GLY A 106 -2.19 -3.65 12.05
N LEU A 107 -2.12 -3.45 10.72
CA LEU A 107 -0.97 -2.82 10.08
C LEU A 107 -0.84 -1.34 10.42
N GLU A 108 0.36 -0.81 10.26
CA GLU A 108 0.66 0.62 10.41
C GLU A 108 -0.13 1.49 9.43
N LEU A 109 -0.31 2.77 9.77
CA LEU A 109 -0.99 3.72 8.89
C LEU A 109 0.02 4.69 8.28
N ARG A 110 0.32 4.56 6.98
CA ARG A 110 1.19 5.46 6.21
C ARG A 110 0.41 6.17 5.11
N GLN A 111 -0.49 7.03 5.48
CA GLN A 111 -1.24 7.80 4.49
C GLN A 111 -0.35 8.86 3.85
N ILE A 112 -0.01 8.68 2.58
CA ILE A 112 0.81 9.63 1.81
C ILE A 112 -0.01 10.60 0.95
N LEU A 113 -1.28 10.30 0.68
CA LEU A 113 -2.15 11.16 -0.12
C LEU A 113 -3.01 12.05 0.76
N GLY A 114 -3.01 13.33 0.44
CA GLY A 114 -3.89 14.32 1.06
C GLY A 114 -5.23 14.46 0.32
N ARG A 115 -6.20 15.14 0.96
CA ARG A 115 -7.53 15.38 0.38
C ARG A 115 -7.53 16.16 -0.93
N ASN A 116 -6.44 16.85 -1.23
CA ASN A 116 -6.23 17.57 -2.49
C ASN A 116 -5.57 16.71 -3.58
N GLY A 117 -5.40 15.39 -3.34
CA GLY A 117 -4.77 14.44 -4.25
C GLY A 117 -3.25 14.65 -4.42
N ARG A 118 -2.60 15.33 -3.46
CA ARG A 118 -1.15 15.54 -3.46
C ARG A 118 -0.48 14.72 -2.38
N ILE A 119 0.77 14.34 -2.65
CA ILE A 119 1.62 13.66 -1.66
C ILE A 119 1.88 14.61 -0.48
N LEU A 120 1.59 14.13 0.73
CA LEU A 120 1.82 14.84 1.98
C LEU A 120 3.31 14.86 2.32
N ASP A 121 3.73 15.83 3.13
CA ASP A 121 5.09 15.88 3.65
C ASP A 121 5.19 15.06 4.94
N HIS A 122 5.94 13.95 4.87
CA HIS A 122 6.25 13.07 5.99
C HIS A 122 7.75 12.78 6.03
N LYS A 123 8.21 12.23 7.17
CA LYS A 123 9.61 11.82 7.35
C LYS A 123 9.67 10.37 7.79
N PHE A 124 10.53 9.60 7.13
CA PHE A 124 10.94 8.27 7.58
C PHE A 124 11.94 8.37 8.73
N GLY A 125 11.94 7.37 9.62
CA GLY A 125 12.85 7.28 10.77
C GLY A 125 12.20 7.63 12.11
N GLY A 126 10.90 7.94 12.13
CA GLY A 126 10.11 8.13 13.37
C GLY A 126 9.52 6.81 13.92
N ASP A 127 8.94 6.89 15.12
CA ASP A 127 8.33 5.73 15.82
C ASP A 127 6.86 5.51 15.46
N ASP A 128 6.27 6.37 14.65
CA ASP A 128 4.83 6.46 14.37
C ASP A 128 4.45 5.85 13.01
N GLY A 129 4.91 4.63 12.75
CA GLY A 129 4.60 3.88 11.51
C GLY A 129 5.49 4.24 10.32
N TRP A 130 6.47 5.13 10.48
CA TRP A 130 7.39 5.57 9.43
C TRP A 130 8.81 5.01 9.57
N ALA A 131 8.97 3.88 10.26
CA ALA A 131 10.26 3.24 10.43
C ALA A 131 10.88 2.84 9.07
N SER A 132 12.20 3.06 8.95
CA SER A 132 12.99 2.72 7.78
C SER A 132 14.37 2.22 8.20
N THR A 133 14.91 1.23 7.50
CA THR A 133 16.27 0.73 7.73
C THR A 133 17.35 1.67 7.17
N ASN A 134 16.96 2.62 6.31
CA ASN A 134 17.82 3.68 5.77
C ASN A 134 17.01 4.98 5.66
N PRO A 135 16.74 5.67 6.81
CA PRO A 135 15.86 6.84 6.83
C PRO A 135 16.41 8.03 6.04
N ASP A 136 17.71 8.21 5.98
CA ASP A 136 18.30 9.32 5.23
C ASP A 136 18.00 9.19 3.73
N LYS A 137 18.25 8.02 3.15
CA LYS A 137 17.97 7.77 1.74
C LYS A 137 16.47 7.75 1.46
N ALA A 138 15.66 7.17 2.36
CA ALA A 138 14.20 7.20 2.27
C ALA A 138 13.66 8.62 2.22
N ASN A 139 14.17 9.53 3.06
CA ASN A 139 13.76 10.93 3.08
C ASN A 139 14.22 11.70 1.85
N GLU A 140 15.45 11.47 1.39
CA GLU A 140 15.94 12.04 0.12
C GLU A 140 14.98 11.70 -1.03
N ASN A 141 14.64 10.42 -1.18
CA ASN A 141 13.72 9.94 -2.21
C ASN A 141 12.32 10.51 -2.02
N TYR A 142 11.80 10.49 -0.78
CA TYR A 142 10.44 10.92 -0.50
C TYR A 142 10.22 12.41 -0.80
N GLN A 143 11.19 13.26 -0.51
CA GLN A 143 11.14 14.69 -0.81
C GLN A 143 10.98 14.98 -2.31
N THR A 144 11.44 14.06 -3.18
CA THR A 144 11.26 14.23 -4.64
C THR A 144 9.80 14.13 -5.08
N ILE A 145 8.94 13.49 -4.29
CA ILE A 145 7.50 13.29 -4.61
C ILE A 145 6.56 14.18 -3.80
N VAL A 146 7.00 14.79 -2.69
CA VAL A 146 6.16 15.67 -1.85
C VAL A 146 5.49 16.76 -2.69
N GLY A 147 4.20 16.99 -2.44
CA GLY A 147 3.38 17.99 -3.14
C GLY A 147 2.97 17.63 -4.57
N LYS A 148 3.51 16.55 -5.15
CA LYS A 148 3.10 16.08 -6.49
C LYS A 148 1.76 15.36 -6.44
N ARG A 149 1.05 15.35 -7.55
CA ARG A 149 -0.13 14.50 -7.76
C ARG A 149 0.31 13.08 -8.13
N SER A 150 -0.57 12.07 -7.89
CA SER A 150 -0.28 10.66 -8.12
C SER A 150 0.37 10.37 -9.49
N PRO A 151 -0.11 10.86 -10.65
CA PRO A 151 0.55 10.58 -11.93
C PRO A 151 1.99 11.10 -12.03
N SER A 152 2.25 12.31 -11.49
CA SER A 152 3.60 12.89 -11.50
C SER A 152 4.52 12.20 -10.48
N ALA A 153 3.98 11.79 -9.32
CA ALA A 153 4.72 11.02 -8.33
C ALA A 153 5.10 9.64 -8.88
N LYS A 154 4.17 8.99 -9.61
CA LYS A 154 4.42 7.70 -10.29
C LYS A 154 5.66 7.76 -11.17
N SER A 155 5.74 8.73 -12.08
CA SER A 155 6.89 8.88 -12.97
C SER A 155 8.20 9.01 -12.19
N VAL A 156 8.22 9.85 -11.16
CA VAL A 156 9.41 10.04 -10.32
C VAL A 156 9.81 8.76 -9.60
N VAL A 157 8.83 8.03 -9.01
CA VAL A 157 9.13 6.77 -8.32
C VAL A 157 9.64 5.71 -9.29
N VAL A 158 9.10 5.62 -10.50
CA VAL A 158 9.62 4.71 -11.53
C VAL A 158 11.09 5.05 -11.86
N ASP A 159 11.43 6.34 -11.98
CA ASP A 159 12.82 6.75 -12.22
C ASP A 159 13.72 6.41 -11.02
N LEU A 160 13.25 6.60 -9.78
CA LEU A 160 13.97 6.15 -8.59
C LEU A 160 14.23 4.64 -8.61
N MET A 161 13.27 3.82 -9.07
CA MET A 161 13.43 2.36 -9.13
C MET A 161 14.41 1.90 -10.23
N ARG A 162 14.83 2.77 -11.15
CA ARG A 162 15.91 2.50 -12.11
C ARG A 162 17.30 2.70 -11.53
N ASP A 163 17.42 3.36 -10.39
CA ASP A 163 18.71 3.60 -9.73
C ASP A 163 19.05 2.44 -8.77
N PRO A 164 20.17 1.72 -8.99
CA PRO A 164 20.65 0.66 -8.10
C PRO A 164 20.82 1.09 -6.64
N ALA A 165 21.09 2.39 -6.36
CA ALA A 165 21.19 2.91 -5.01
C ALA A 165 19.88 2.78 -4.20
N ASN A 166 18.75 2.52 -4.85
CA ASN A 166 17.44 2.33 -4.24
C ASN A 166 17.08 0.86 -4.03
N SER A 167 17.99 -0.07 -4.34
CA SER A 167 17.79 -1.51 -4.10
C SER A 167 17.73 -1.83 -2.61
N ALA A 168 16.74 -2.62 -2.22
CA ALA A 168 16.62 -3.13 -0.85
C ALA A 168 17.66 -4.22 -0.53
N ILE A 169 18.27 -4.81 -1.56
CA ILE A 169 19.25 -5.91 -1.43
C ILE A 169 20.64 -5.54 -1.95
N GLY A 170 20.83 -4.33 -2.47
CA GLY A 170 22.10 -3.87 -2.99
C GLY A 170 22.58 -4.54 -4.29
N ASN A 171 21.70 -5.20 -5.03
CA ASN A 171 22.02 -5.97 -6.24
C ASN A 171 21.23 -5.50 -7.46
N GLY A 172 21.71 -4.45 -8.12
CA GLY A 172 21.08 -3.92 -9.32
C GLY A 172 19.91 -2.98 -9.03
N ALA A 173 19.25 -2.53 -10.09
CA ALA A 173 18.09 -1.64 -9.99
C ALA A 173 16.85 -2.39 -9.51
N PRO A 174 16.02 -1.79 -8.62
CA PRO A 174 14.76 -2.42 -8.19
C PRO A 174 13.79 -2.70 -9.32
N LEU A 175 13.69 -1.82 -10.33
CA LEU A 175 12.85 -2.04 -11.51
C LEU A 175 13.49 -3.12 -12.41
N GLN A 176 12.83 -4.26 -12.50
CA GLN A 176 13.38 -5.45 -13.16
C GLN A 176 13.18 -5.45 -14.67
N ASN A 177 12.10 -4.84 -15.15
CA ASN A 177 11.74 -4.85 -16.56
C ASN A 177 11.15 -3.50 -16.98
N GLU A 178 11.10 -3.23 -18.28
CA GLU A 178 10.32 -2.11 -18.80
C GLU A 178 8.82 -2.32 -18.51
N PRO A 179 8.09 -1.24 -18.16
CA PRO A 179 6.68 -1.34 -17.77
C PRO A 179 5.79 -1.97 -18.85
N LYS A 180 5.02 -2.99 -18.46
CA LYS A 180 4.08 -3.69 -19.36
C LYS A 180 2.76 -2.95 -19.44
N GLN A 181 2.40 -2.47 -20.62
CA GLN A 181 1.15 -1.74 -20.83
C GLN A 181 -0.07 -2.66 -20.64
N ILE A 182 -1.08 -2.15 -19.93
CA ILE A 182 -2.34 -2.85 -19.69
C ILE A 182 -3.53 -1.90 -19.82
N GLN A 183 -4.72 -2.48 -19.96
CA GLN A 183 -5.99 -1.77 -19.71
C GLN A 183 -6.55 -2.27 -18.38
N GLN A 184 -7.07 -1.35 -17.57
CA GLN A 184 -7.63 -1.68 -16.27
C GLN A 184 -8.81 -0.77 -15.93
N PRO A 185 -9.84 -1.28 -15.22
CA PRO A 185 -10.89 -0.45 -14.69
C PRO A 185 -10.35 0.46 -13.58
N VAL A 186 -10.67 1.73 -13.64
CA VAL A 186 -10.32 2.73 -12.64
C VAL A 186 -11.59 3.43 -12.20
N ARG A 187 -11.79 3.56 -10.89
CA ARG A 187 -12.99 4.17 -10.31
C ARG A 187 -12.98 5.67 -10.40
N TYR A 188 -14.09 6.22 -10.83
CA TYR A 188 -14.36 7.65 -10.94
C TYR A 188 -15.65 8.02 -10.24
N TYR A 189 -15.76 9.26 -9.79
CA TYR A 189 -17.05 9.89 -9.57
C TYR A 189 -17.69 10.17 -10.93
N GLU A 190 -18.99 9.85 -11.12
CA GLU A 190 -19.70 9.98 -12.41
C GLU A 190 -19.52 11.34 -13.10
N LYS A 191 -19.49 12.43 -12.30
CA LYS A 191 -19.34 13.83 -12.76
C LYS A 191 -17.90 14.36 -12.61
N GLY A 192 -16.92 13.48 -12.36
CA GLY A 192 -15.53 13.85 -12.12
C GLY A 192 -14.58 13.30 -13.17
N ASP A 193 -13.48 14.01 -13.39
CA ASP A 193 -12.44 13.65 -14.35
C ASP A 193 -11.17 13.08 -13.68
N SER A 194 -11.20 12.94 -12.36
CA SER A 194 -10.07 12.40 -11.60
C SER A 194 -10.42 11.05 -10.97
N PRO A 195 -9.48 10.09 -10.93
CA PRO A 195 -9.67 8.85 -10.22
C PRO A 195 -9.99 9.08 -8.75
N LEU A 196 -10.82 8.19 -8.18
CA LEU A 196 -11.09 8.17 -6.75
C LEU A 196 -9.90 7.59 -6.00
N GLU A 197 -9.59 8.21 -4.85
CA GLU A 197 -8.56 7.75 -3.94
C GLU A 197 -9.18 7.39 -2.59
N TYR A 198 -8.62 6.38 -1.92
CA TYR A 198 -9.02 5.99 -0.57
C TYR A 198 -8.23 6.79 0.46
N LEU A 199 -8.94 7.49 1.34
CA LEU A 199 -8.33 8.35 2.36
C LEU A 199 -8.96 8.11 3.72
N THR A 200 -8.15 8.21 4.78
CA THR A 200 -8.68 8.23 6.14
C THR A 200 -9.33 9.57 6.45
N THR A 201 -10.46 9.52 7.14
CA THR A 201 -11.11 10.72 7.69
C THR A 201 -11.52 10.46 9.13
N ARG A 202 -11.37 11.46 9.99
CA ARG A 202 -11.94 11.39 11.34
C ARG A 202 -13.44 11.59 11.24
N GLN A 203 -14.19 10.63 11.83
CA GLN A 203 -15.65 10.69 11.92
C GLN A 203 -16.08 10.39 13.37
N TRP A 204 -17.22 10.94 13.74
CA TRP A 204 -17.84 10.64 15.02
C TRP A 204 -18.70 9.38 14.87
N PHE A 205 -18.50 8.43 15.76
CA PHE A 205 -19.35 7.24 15.88
C PHE A 205 -19.94 7.19 17.29
N VAL A 206 -21.25 6.92 17.35
CA VAL A 206 -21.95 6.66 18.60
C VAL A 206 -22.03 5.15 18.80
N ARG A 207 -21.48 4.64 19.90
CA ARG A 207 -21.61 3.22 20.26
C ARG A 207 -23.01 2.95 20.78
N LEU A 208 -23.91 2.52 19.90
CA LEU A 208 -25.29 2.20 20.25
C LEU A 208 -25.44 0.73 20.68
N LEU A 209 -24.71 -0.19 20.06
CA LEU A 209 -24.86 -1.63 20.30
C LEU A 209 -24.54 -2.03 21.75
N ASP A 210 -23.54 -1.40 22.36
CA ASP A 210 -23.17 -1.62 23.77
C ASP A 210 -24.30 -1.21 24.77
N LYS A 211 -25.29 -0.45 24.30
CA LYS A 211 -26.39 0.10 25.08
C LYS A 211 -27.76 -0.45 24.64
N THR A 212 -27.79 -1.44 23.77
CA THR A 212 -29.03 -1.96 23.17
C THR A 212 -30.07 -2.34 24.23
N ASP A 213 -29.69 -3.10 25.27
CA ASP A 213 -30.62 -3.54 26.31
C ASP A 213 -31.17 -2.36 27.12
N GLN A 214 -30.29 -1.40 27.48
CA GLN A 214 -30.71 -0.19 28.18
C GLN A 214 -31.65 0.67 27.33
N MET A 215 -31.38 0.79 26.03
CA MET A 215 -32.24 1.54 25.11
C MET A 215 -33.61 0.88 24.93
N ILE A 216 -33.66 -0.45 24.83
CA ILE A 216 -34.92 -1.23 24.74
C ILE A 216 -35.71 -1.04 26.05
N GLU A 217 -35.07 -1.18 27.22
CA GLU A 217 -35.71 -0.98 28.52
C GLU A 217 -36.30 0.42 28.66
N MET A 218 -35.53 1.45 28.30
CA MET A 218 -36.00 2.83 28.33
C MET A 218 -37.12 3.09 27.33
N GLY A 219 -37.03 2.53 26.11
CA GLY A 219 -38.08 2.64 25.09
C GLY A 219 -39.41 2.04 25.52
N ARG A 220 -39.41 0.95 26.35
CA ARG A 220 -40.61 0.37 26.93
C ARG A 220 -41.29 1.26 27.98
N LYS A 221 -40.58 2.22 28.56
CA LYS A 221 -41.10 3.17 29.57
C LYS A 221 -41.68 4.43 28.91
N ILE A 222 -41.52 4.62 27.64
CA ILE A 222 -42.03 5.79 26.89
C ILE A 222 -43.37 5.45 26.28
N THR A 223 -44.34 6.32 26.39
CA THR A 223 -45.63 6.21 25.66
C THR A 223 -45.41 6.78 24.26
N TRP A 224 -45.65 5.96 23.26
CA TRP A 224 -45.53 6.30 21.83
C TRP A 224 -46.83 6.93 21.32
#